data_9d535fc70e10b8d8097dcc4b1a9128a7
#
_entry.id   9d535fc70e10b8d8097dcc4b1a9128a7
#
_cell.length_a   1.000
_cell.length_b   1.000
_cell.length_c   1.000
_cell.angle_alpha   90.00
_cell.angle_beta   90.00
_cell.angle_gamma   90.00
#
_symmetry.space_group_name_H-M   'P 1'
#
loop_
_entity.id
_entity.type
_entity.pdbx_description
1 polymer ?
#
loop_
_entity_poly.entity_id
_entity_poly.type
_entity_poly.pdbx_seq_one_letter_code
_entity_poly.pdbx_strand_id
1 'polypeptide(L)'
;ECRAIVLAMREIRRVNSAAQLIQTEDLGRIFSTPALCEQAQFESERRWLAFDLVSGRVGREHALWSYLLWAGASERELDWFGENPCPPNIIGANYYPTSDRFLDDDLSHYPAHWHGGNGRQRYADIEAVRVLDAGELGFAPRLREAWARFQTPLAVTEAHLGCSREEQLRWLHGAWNDAKQLRDEGADVRAVTAWSLLGSFNWNSLVTRDENSYESGIFDVRGPQIRPTALAKLCRELAQNGAPSHPVLAQSGWWNRPHRLIYPFCFSSDERRQRSEKSHSW
;
A
#
# COMPACT_ATOMS: atom_id res chain seq x y z
N GLU A 1 11.41 -12.13 10.65
CA GLU A 1 9.95 -12.16 10.49
C GLU A 1 9.52 -13.18 9.43
N CYS A 2 9.92 -13.10 8.14
CA CYS A 2 9.52 -14.02 7.06
C CYS A 2 9.74 -15.50 7.39
N ARG A 3 10.88 -15.83 8.06
CA ARG A 3 11.13 -17.21 8.50
C ARG A 3 10.10 -17.69 9.54
N ALA A 4 9.67 -16.81 10.44
CA ALA A 4 8.62 -17.14 11.41
C ALA A 4 7.27 -17.41 10.73
N ILE A 5 6.94 -16.67 9.67
CA ILE A 5 5.74 -16.91 8.86
C ILE A 5 5.77 -18.33 8.26
N VAL A 6 6.87 -18.70 7.62
CA VAL A 6 7.03 -20.04 7.01
C VAL A 6 6.89 -21.15 8.05
N LEU A 7 7.55 -21.00 9.20
CA LEU A 7 7.51 -21.98 10.29
C LEU A 7 6.10 -22.06 10.91
N ALA A 8 5.46 -20.93 11.16
CA ALA A 8 4.10 -20.88 11.69
C ALA A 8 3.09 -21.55 10.73
N MET A 9 3.17 -21.26 9.44
CA MET A 9 2.30 -21.87 8.45
C MET A 9 2.51 -23.37 8.32
N ARG A 10 3.74 -23.86 8.51
CA ARG A 10 4.04 -25.29 8.56
C ARG A 10 3.27 -25.97 9.71
N GLU A 11 3.32 -25.40 10.90
CA GLU A 11 2.62 -25.94 12.07
C GLU A 11 1.09 -25.80 11.94
N ILE A 12 0.59 -24.66 11.44
CA ILE A 12 -0.83 -24.46 11.20
C ILE A 12 -1.37 -25.52 10.22
N ARG A 13 -0.63 -25.79 9.13
CA ARG A 13 -1.04 -26.80 8.13
C ARG A 13 -0.95 -28.24 8.62
N ARG A 14 -0.22 -28.51 9.71
CA ARG A 14 -0.30 -29.82 10.40
C ARG A 14 -1.65 -30.02 11.09
N VAL A 15 -2.26 -28.94 11.59
CA VAL A 15 -3.57 -28.99 12.26
C VAL A 15 -4.70 -28.88 11.24
N ASN A 16 -4.55 -27.96 10.27
CA ASN A 16 -5.51 -27.74 9.18
C ASN A 16 -4.76 -27.62 7.84
N SER A 17 -4.72 -28.70 7.08
CA SER A 17 -4.01 -28.72 5.79
C SER A 17 -4.60 -27.77 4.74
N ALA A 18 -5.85 -27.32 4.91
CA ALA A 18 -6.52 -26.37 4.04
C ALA A 18 -6.25 -24.90 4.43
N ALA A 19 -5.46 -24.63 5.49
CA ALA A 19 -5.15 -23.26 5.91
C ALA A 19 -4.41 -22.48 4.82
N GLN A 20 -4.90 -21.30 4.52
CA GLN A 20 -4.35 -20.40 3.52
C GLN A 20 -3.54 -19.26 4.18
N LEU A 21 -2.43 -18.90 3.56
CA LEU A 21 -1.64 -17.72 3.94
C LEU A 21 -2.13 -16.51 3.15
N ILE A 22 -2.53 -15.47 3.86
CA ILE A 22 -2.65 -14.12 3.33
C ILE A 22 -1.44 -13.35 3.85
N GLN A 23 -0.52 -13.00 2.96
CA GLN A 23 0.60 -12.13 3.29
C GLN A 23 0.22 -10.70 2.92
N THR A 24 0.38 -9.75 3.85
CA THR A 24 0.01 -8.34 3.65
C THR A 24 1.23 -7.44 3.78
N GLU A 25 1.34 -6.48 2.86
CA GLU A 25 2.37 -5.44 2.89
C GLU A 25 1.79 -4.11 2.40
N ASP A 26 2.41 -2.99 2.78
CA ASP A 26 2.15 -1.73 2.11
C ASP A 26 2.74 -1.76 0.69
N LEU A 27 1.91 -1.53 -0.30
CA LEU A 27 2.30 -1.61 -1.71
C LEU A 27 2.67 -0.25 -2.33
N GLY A 28 2.91 0.77 -1.51
CA GLY A 28 3.32 2.10 -1.99
C GLY A 28 4.52 2.03 -2.93
N ARG A 29 4.41 2.71 -4.08
CA ARG A 29 5.47 2.82 -5.07
C ARG A 29 6.33 4.05 -4.79
N ILE A 30 7.61 3.95 -5.09
CA ILE A 30 8.53 5.08 -5.04
C ILE A 30 8.72 5.63 -6.45
N PHE A 31 8.37 6.89 -6.61
CA PHE A 31 8.61 7.69 -7.81
C PHE A 31 9.81 8.62 -7.59
N SER A 32 10.39 9.16 -8.64
CA SER A 32 11.51 10.09 -8.48
C SER A 32 11.72 10.98 -9.70
N THR A 33 12.56 11.98 -9.54
CA THR A 33 13.23 12.66 -10.64
C THR A 33 14.17 11.67 -11.38
N PRO A 34 14.56 11.95 -12.64
CA PRO A 34 15.48 11.09 -13.38
C PRO A 34 16.81 10.83 -12.67
N ALA A 35 17.32 11.80 -11.92
CA ALA A 35 18.58 11.67 -11.19
C ALA A 35 18.53 10.63 -10.06
N LEU A 36 17.35 10.27 -9.58
CA LEU A 36 17.12 9.34 -8.49
C LEU A 36 16.42 8.04 -8.92
N CYS A 37 16.37 7.76 -10.22
CA CYS A 37 15.64 6.60 -10.75
C CYS A 37 16.14 5.26 -10.17
N GLU A 38 17.47 5.10 -9.99
CA GLU A 38 18.04 3.88 -9.40
C GLU A 38 17.63 3.70 -7.93
N GLN A 39 17.59 4.81 -7.16
CA GLN A 39 17.14 4.78 -5.77
C GLN A 39 15.65 4.43 -5.69
N ALA A 40 14.83 5.05 -6.52
CA ALA A 40 13.40 4.78 -6.57
C ALA A 40 13.11 3.33 -6.98
N GLN A 41 13.85 2.79 -7.93
CA GLN A 41 13.74 1.39 -8.34
C GLN A 41 14.13 0.44 -7.20
N PHE A 42 15.26 0.70 -6.54
CA PHE A 42 15.71 -0.09 -5.39
C PHE A 42 14.65 -0.11 -4.27
N GLU A 43 14.08 1.04 -3.89
CA GLU A 43 13.03 1.11 -2.87
C GLU A 43 11.73 0.42 -3.33
N SER A 44 11.39 0.56 -4.61
CA SER A 44 10.22 -0.12 -5.18
C SER A 44 10.38 -1.64 -5.22
N GLU A 45 11.59 -2.18 -5.43
CA GLU A 45 11.84 -3.62 -5.31
C GLU A 45 11.75 -4.09 -3.85
N ARG A 46 12.19 -3.27 -2.88
CA ARG A 46 12.11 -3.64 -1.46
C ARG A 46 10.69 -3.89 -0.96
N ARG A 47 9.66 -3.22 -1.51
CA ARG A 47 8.27 -3.46 -1.12
C ARG A 47 7.78 -4.88 -1.42
N TRP A 48 8.43 -5.59 -2.36
CA TRP A 48 8.10 -6.96 -2.72
C TRP A 48 8.85 -8.01 -1.91
N LEU A 49 9.89 -7.58 -1.15
CA LEU A 49 10.86 -8.48 -0.55
C LEU A 49 10.24 -9.53 0.37
N ALA A 50 9.26 -9.18 1.19
CA ALA A 50 8.60 -10.14 2.08
C ALA A 50 7.88 -11.23 1.28
N PHE A 51 7.17 -10.86 0.21
CA PHE A 51 6.51 -11.82 -0.68
C PHE A 51 7.51 -12.71 -1.40
N ASP A 52 8.60 -12.14 -1.91
CA ASP A 52 9.64 -12.89 -2.63
C ASP A 52 10.38 -13.86 -1.71
N LEU A 53 10.69 -13.45 -0.46
CA LEU A 53 11.30 -14.33 0.54
C LEU A 53 10.40 -15.51 0.88
N VAL A 54 9.16 -15.27 1.30
CA VAL A 54 8.26 -16.37 1.68
C VAL A 54 7.91 -17.28 0.49
N SER A 55 7.96 -16.74 -0.72
CA SER A 55 7.73 -17.53 -1.95
C SER A 55 8.96 -18.29 -2.43
N GLY A 56 10.12 -18.13 -1.78
CA GLY A 56 11.37 -18.77 -2.19
C GLY A 56 11.96 -18.20 -3.49
N ARG A 57 11.64 -16.96 -3.85
CA ARG A 57 12.08 -16.29 -5.08
C ARG A 57 13.41 -15.55 -4.95
N VAL A 58 13.94 -15.40 -3.72
CA VAL A 58 15.19 -14.68 -3.46
C VAL A 58 16.36 -15.63 -3.65
N GLY A 59 16.91 -15.65 -4.87
CA GLY A 59 18.13 -16.35 -5.25
C GLY A 59 19.21 -15.37 -5.67
N ARG A 60 20.36 -15.90 -6.17
CA ARG A 60 21.55 -15.10 -6.52
C ARG A 60 21.29 -14.04 -7.60
N GLU A 61 20.31 -14.29 -8.48
CA GLU A 61 19.89 -13.36 -9.56
C GLU A 61 18.86 -12.33 -9.09
N HIS A 62 18.40 -12.40 -7.82
CA HIS A 62 17.43 -11.46 -7.31
C HIS A 62 18.04 -10.07 -7.15
N ALA A 63 17.30 -9.03 -7.57
CA ALA A 63 17.79 -7.64 -7.56
C ALA A 63 18.31 -7.16 -6.19
N LEU A 64 17.77 -7.71 -5.09
CA LEU A 64 18.18 -7.37 -3.73
C LEU A 64 19.17 -8.36 -3.10
N TRP A 65 19.67 -9.37 -3.81
CA TRP A 65 20.57 -10.37 -3.24
C TRP A 65 21.81 -9.72 -2.59
N SER A 66 22.55 -8.94 -3.36
CA SER A 66 23.77 -8.26 -2.86
C SER A 66 23.48 -7.30 -1.71
N TYR A 67 22.35 -6.63 -1.76
CA TYR A 67 21.90 -5.76 -0.67
C TYR A 67 21.64 -6.56 0.61
N LEU A 68 20.96 -7.70 0.53
CA LEU A 68 20.67 -8.54 1.69
C LEU A 68 21.95 -9.07 2.34
N LEU A 69 22.92 -9.51 1.56
CA LEU A 69 24.24 -9.92 2.07
C LEU A 69 24.98 -8.76 2.75
N TRP A 70 24.96 -7.58 2.11
CA TRP A 70 25.53 -6.37 2.70
C TRP A 70 24.83 -5.97 4.02
N ALA A 71 23.52 -6.15 4.10
CA ALA A 71 22.71 -5.87 5.30
C ALA A 71 22.91 -6.92 6.41
N GLY A 72 23.72 -7.96 6.18
CA GLY A 72 24.10 -8.95 7.19
C GLY A 72 23.42 -10.31 7.09
N ALA A 73 22.57 -10.54 6.07
CA ALA A 73 22.08 -11.89 5.82
C ALA A 73 23.20 -12.78 5.29
N SER A 74 23.22 -14.05 5.69
CA SER A 74 24.10 -15.06 5.10
C SER A 74 23.45 -15.72 3.89
N GLU A 75 24.24 -16.18 2.93
CA GLU A 75 23.73 -16.98 1.80
C GLU A 75 22.89 -18.16 2.27
N ARG A 76 23.33 -18.87 3.33
CA ARG A 76 22.59 -20.00 3.93
C ARG A 76 21.21 -19.60 4.43
N GLU A 77 21.04 -18.40 5.00
CA GLU A 77 19.73 -17.92 5.45
C GLU A 77 18.83 -17.60 4.26
N LEU A 78 19.37 -17.07 3.17
CA LEU A 78 18.62 -16.79 1.95
C LEU A 78 18.27 -18.09 1.20
N ASP A 79 19.21 -19.00 1.04
CA ASP A 79 18.99 -20.31 0.40
C ASP A 79 17.91 -21.13 1.14
N TRP A 80 17.82 -20.96 2.49
CA TRP A 80 16.81 -21.62 3.30
C TRP A 80 15.37 -21.30 2.81
N PHE A 81 15.10 -20.09 2.33
CA PHE A 81 13.78 -19.73 1.80
C PHE A 81 13.48 -20.46 0.49
N GLY A 82 14.50 -20.62 -0.38
CA GLY A 82 14.37 -21.42 -1.60
C GLY A 82 14.11 -22.90 -1.32
N GLU A 83 14.69 -23.44 -0.25
CA GLU A 83 14.47 -24.82 0.20
C GLU A 83 13.15 -25.02 0.95
N ASN A 84 12.56 -23.94 1.49
CA ASN A 84 11.33 -23.96 2.30
C ASN A 84 10.29 -22.95 1.81
N PRO A 85 9.89 -22.99 0.54
CA PRO A 85 8.94 -22.02 0.01
C PRO A 85 7.57 -22.17 0.67
N CYS A 86 6.95 -21.02 0.99
CA CYS A 86 5.61 -20.94 1.52
C CYS A 86 4.89 -19.76 0.84
N PRO A 87 4.65 -19.84 -0.50
CA PRO A 87 4.03 -18.75 -1.22
C PRO A 87 2.64 -18.45 -0.64
N PRO A 88 2.27 -17.16 -0.56
CA PRO A 88 0.94 -16.78 -0.11
C PRO A 88 -0.13 -17.29 -1.08
N ASN A 89 -1.26 -17.69 -0.53
CA ASN A 89 -2.46 -18.05 -1.29
C ASN A 89 -3.20 -16.78 -1.76
N ILE A 90 -3.02 -15.67 -1.04
CA ILE A 90 -3.59 -14.37 -1.35
C ILE A 90 -2.53 -13.30 -1.02
N ILE A 91 -2.29 -12.39 -1.96
CA ILE A 91 -1.50 -11.18 -1.75
C ILE A 91 -2.42 -10.14 -1.14
N GLY A 92 -2.11 -9.70 0.07
CA GLY A 92 -2.81 -8.62 0.76
C GLY A 92 -2.17 -7.28 0.45
N ALA A 93 -2.98 -6.32 0.08
CA ALA A 93 -2.56 -4.95 -0.21
C ALA A 93 -3.03 -4.01 0.89
N ASN A 94 -2.09 -3.45 1.64
CA ASN A 94 -2.29 -2.26 2.43
C ASN A 94 -1.85 -1.07 1.57
N TYR A 95 -2.66 -0.03 1.54
CA TYR A 95 -2.32 1.16 0.76
C TYR A 95 -3.10 2.39 1.24
N TYR A 96 -2.39 3.51 1.31
CA TYR A 96 -2.91 4.81 1.73
C TYR A 96 -2.50 5.89 0.73
N PRO A 97 -3.16 7.05 0.67
CA PRO A 97 -2.73 8.14 -0.22
C PRO A 97 -1.28 8.58 0.01
N THR A 98 -0.72 8.30 1.19
CA THR A 98 0.65 8.63 1.61
C THR A 98 1.64 7.49 1.43
N SER A 99 1.19 6.30 1.01
CA SER A 99 2.04 5.14 0.77
C SER A 99 2.97 5.34 -0.43
N ASP A 100 2.48 5.97 -1.49
CA ASP A 100 3.32 6.33 -2.63
C ASP A 100 4.23 7.50 -2.26
N ARG A 101 5.54 7.37 -2.57
CA ARG A 101 6.55 8.38 -2.28
C ARG A 101 7.12 8.95 -3.56
N PHE A 102 7.64 10.17 -3.45
CA PHE A 102 8.34 10.86 -4.52
C PHE A 102 9.68 11.38 -4.02
N LEU A 103 10.77 10.96 -4.69
CA LEU A 103 12.12 11.41 -4.38
C LEU A 103 12.52 12.52 -5.35
N ASP A 104 12.90 13.69 -4.79
CA ASP A 104 13.34 14.85 -5.56
C ASP A 104 14.75 15.29 -5.15
N ASP A 105 15.66 15.40 -6.10
CA ASP A 105 17.02 15.90 -5.90
C ASP A 105 17.09 17.42 -5.80
N ASP A 106 16.08 18.16 -6.25
CA ASP A 106 15.98 19.60 -6.02
C ASP A 106 15.35 19.93 -4.66
N LEU A 107 16.19 20.02 -3.66
CA LEU A 107 15.79 20.34 -2.28
C LEU A 107 15.18 21.74 -2.09
N SER A 108 15.38 22.65 -3.05
CA SER A 108 14.94 24.05 -2.93
C SER A 108 13.42 24.20 -2.90
N HIS A 109 12.70 23.22 -3.41
CA HIS A 109 11.24 23.19 -3.44
C HIS A 109 10.60 22.82 -2.10
N TYR A 110 11.40 22.32 -1.13
CA TYR A 110 10.86 21.62 0.03
C TYR A 110 11.39 22.17 1.36
N PRO A 111 10.57 22.21 2.40
CA PRO A 111 11.02 22.54 3.75
C PRO A 111 12.12 21.58 4.25
N ALA A 112 13.04 22.08 5.07
CA ALA A 112 14.20 21.34 5.52
C ALA A 112 13.89 20.01 6.24
N HIS A 113 12.72 19.87 6.86
CA HIS A 113 12.32 18.62 7.51
C HIS A 113 11.96 17.47 6.55
N TRP A 114 11.82 17.75 5.25
CA TRP A 114 11.68 16.74 4.21
C TRP A 114 13.03 16.36 3.58
N HIS A 115 14.11 17.08 3.90
CA HIS A 115 15.42 16.80 3.36
C HIS A 115 16.03 15.55 4.01
N GLY A 116 16.46 14.61 3.19
CA GLY A 116 17.07 13.35 3.58
C GLY A 116 18.14 12.91 2.61
N GLY A 117 18.24 11.62 2.43
CA GLY A 117 19.18 10.99 1.49
C GLY A 117 19.53 9.58 1.90
N ASN A 118 20.32 8.92 1.06
CA ASN A 118 20.78 7.54 1.25
C ASN A 118 22.28 7.43 1.63
N GLY A 119 22.91 8.53 2.02
CA GLY A 119 24.34 8.62 2.31
C GLY A 119 25.22 8.87 1.08
N ARG A 120 24.70 8.69 -0.14
CA ARG A 120 25.39 8.98 -1.42
C ARG A 120 24.80 10.21 -2.12
N GLN A 121 23.49 10.32 -2.09
CA GLN A 121 22.73 11.42 -2.68
C GLN A 121 21.83 12.05 -1.63
N ARG A 122 21.65 13.36 -1.72
CA ARG A 122 20.66 14.09 -0.96
C ARG A 122 19.40 14.24 -1.81
N TYR A 123 18.25 14.05 -1.19
CA TYR A 123 16.95 14.24 -1.83
C TYR A 123 15.88 14.53 -0.78
N ALA A 124 14.77 15.11 -1.22
CA ALA A 124 13.55 15.17 -0.45
C ALA A 124 12.74 13.90 -0.70
N ASP A 125 12.16 13.32 0.36
CA ASP A 125 11.24 12.19 0.29
C ASP A 125 9.84 12.65 0.69
N ILE A 126 8.95 12.74 -0.30
CA ILE A 126 7.66 13.41 -0.17
C ILE A 126 6.52 12.44 -0.50
N GLU A 127 5.34 12.71 0.03
CA GLU A 127 4.12 12.03 -0.38
C GLU A 127 3.84 12.30 -1.87
N ALA A 128 3.84 11.26 -2.70
CA ALA A 128 3.63 11.39 -4.14
C ALA A 128 2.29 12.06 -4.48
N VAL A 129 1.28 11.89 -3.63
CA VAL A 129 -0.03 12.53 -3.76
C VAL A 129 0.04 14.07 -3.72
N ARG A 130 1.14 14.66 -3.22
CA ARG A 130 1.37 16.10 -3.18
C ARG A 130 2.07 16.65 -4.40
N VAL A 131 2.52 15.79 -5.31
CA VAL A 131 3.39 16.13 -6.44
C VAL A 131 2.84 15.61 -7.77
N LEU A 132 2.38 14.35 -7.81
CA LEU A 132 2.02 13.65 -9.04
C LEU A 132 0.54 13.77 -9.38
N ASP A 133 0.21 13.58 -10.65
CA ASP A 133 -1.17 13.50 -11.12
C ASP A 133 -1.88 12.26 -10.56
N ALA A 134 -3.22 12.36 -10.39
CA ALA A 134 -4.00 11.33 -9.71
C ALA A 134 -4.02 9.97 -10.42
N GLY A 135 -3.85 9.94 -11.76
CA GLY A 135 -3.95 8.72 -12.55
C GLY A 135 -2.89 7.65 -12.27
N GLU A 136 -1.77 8.03 -11.61
CA GLU A 136 -0.68 7.10 -11.26
C GLU A 136 -0.80 6.55 -9.83
N LEU A 137 -1.75 7.06 -9.05
CA LEU A 137 -1.90 6.79 -7.62
C LEU A 137 -3.18 6.01 -7.35
N GLY A 138 -3.26 5.35 -6.19
CA GLY A 138 -4.45 4.63 -5.77
C GLY A 138 -4.28 3.11 -5.76
N PHE A 139 -5.34 2.43 -5.37
CA PHE A 139 -5.33 0.96 -5.29
C PHE A 139 -5.19 0.29 -6.66
N ALA A 140 -5.87 0.80 -7.70
CA ALA A 140 -5.89 0.14 -9.00
C ALA A 140 -4.48 -0.08 -9.60
N PRO A 141 -3.59 0.92 -9.70
CA PRO A 141 -2.24 0.69 -10.23
C PRO A 141 -1.41 -0.24 -9.32
N ARG A 142 -1.52 -0.15 -7.99
CA ARG A 142 -0.77 -1.00 -7.07
C ARG A 142 -1.22 -2.46 -7.13
N LEU A 143 -2.50 -2.71 -7.18
CA LEU A 143 -3.06 -4.06 -7.34
C LEU A 143 -2.69 -4.64 -8.72
N ARG A 144 -2.69 -3.83 -9.78
CA ARG A 144 -2.28 -4.25 -11.13
C ARG A 144 -0.82 -4.68 -11.16
N GLU A 145 0.07 -3.94 -10.50
CA GLU A 145 1.48 -4.31 -10.36
C GLU A 145 1.64 -5.64 -9.60
N ALA A 146 0.92 -5.83 -8.49
CA ALA A 146 0.94 -7.07 -7.73
C ALA A 146 0.42 -8.27 -8.55
N TRP A 147 -0.67 -8.07 -9.30
CA TRP A 147 -1.22 -9.08 -10.18
C TRP A 147 -0.24 -9.46 -11.30
N ALA A 148 0.36 -8.47 -11.96
CA ALA A 148 1.35 -8.71 -13.01
C ALA A 148 2.57 -9.49 -12.50
N ARG A 149 3.05 -9.19 -11.27
CA ARG A 149 4.23 -9.83 -10.68
C ARG A 149 3.98 -11.25 -10.18
N PHE A 150 2.85 -11.50 -9.53
CA PHE A 150 2.64 -12.73 -8.77
C PHE A 150 1.62 -13.68 -9.40
N GLN A 151 0.67 -13.19 -10.19
CA GLN A 151 -0.46 -13.98 -10.73
C GLN A 151 -1.19 -14.80 -9.65
N THR A 152 -1.24 -14.23 -8.44
CA THR A 152 -1.82 -14.81 -7.24
C THR A 152 -3.06 -14.00 -6.86
N PRO A 153 -4.14 -14.61 -6.35
CA PRO A 153 -5.30 -13.88 -5.86
C PRO A 153 -4.93 -12.71 -4.97
N LEU A 154 -5.66 -11.60 -5.11
CA LEU A 154 -5.42 -10.35 -4.39
C LEU A 154 -6.53 -10.06 -3.39
N ALA A 155 -6.21 -9.32 -2.35
CA ALA A 155 -7.19 -8.68 -1.47
C ALA A 155 -6.68 -7.29 -1.05
N VAL A 156 -7.56 -6.31 -1.00
CA VAL A 156 -7.29 -5.09 -0.22
C VAL A 156 -7.49 -5.45 1.24
N THR A 157 -6.43 -5.46 2.02
CA THR A 157 -6.45 -5.89 3.42
C THR A 157 -6.64 -4.76 4.40
N GLU A 158 -6.39 -3.52 3.97
CA GLU A 158 -6.71 -2.30 4.72
C GLU A 158 -7.25 -1.22 3.79
N ALA A 159 -8.53 -0.87 3.96
CA ALA A 159 -9.13 0.30 3.33
C ALA A 159 -9.55 1.28 4.44
N HIS A 160 -8.64 2.17 4.83
CA HIS A 160 -8.83 3.15 5.87
C HIS A 160 -8.18 4.48 5.53
N LEU A 161 -8.63 5.54 6.19
CA LEU A 161 -8.02 6.86 6.10
C LEU A 161 -8.24 7.60 7.44
N GLY A 162 -7.14 7.99 8.10
CA GLY A 162 -7.15 8.85 9.29
C GLY A 162 -7.57 10.28 8.95
N CYS A 163 -8.86 10.47 8.67
CA CYS A 163 -9.41 11.72 8.15
C CYS A 163 -10.89 11.91 8.57
N SER A 164 -11.56 12.90 7.99
CA SER A 164 -13.00 13.07 8.23
C SER A 164 -13.80 11.85 7.74
N ARG A 165 -14.98 11.65 8.31
CA ARG A 165 -15.88 10.54 7.94
C ARG A 165 -16.22 10.54 6.45
N GLU A 166 -16.38 11.71 5.86
CA GLU A 166 -16.71 11.88 4.45
C GLU A 166 -15.56 11.36 3.57
N GLU A 167 -14.33 11.64 3.93
CA GLU A 167 -13.16 11.15 3.19
C GLU A 167 -12.95 9.65 3.41
N GLN A 168 -13.24 9.13 4.59
CA GLN A 168 -13.21 7.68 4.85
C GLN A 168 -14.22 6.92 3.98
N LEU A 169 -15.45 7.46 3.82
CA LEU A 169 -16.46 6.89 2.93
C LEU A 169 -15.98 6.88 1.47
N ARG A 170 -15.42 7.99 0.99
CA ARG A 170 -14.89 8.09 -0.37
C ARG A 170 -13.73 7.12 -0.60
N TRP A 171 -12.84 6.98 0.39
CA TRP A 171 -11.69 6.09 0.29
C TRP A 171 -12.09 4.62 0.18
N LEU A 172 -12.96 4.16 1.08
CA LEU A 172 -13.48 2.79 1.04
C LEU A 172 -14.25 2.52 -0.27
N HIS A 173 -15.07 3.46 -0.72
CA HIS A 173 -15.79 3.34 -1.98
C HIS A 173 -14.84 3.31 -3.19
N GLY A 174 -13.79 4.13 -3.16
CA GLY A 174 -12.73 4.11 -4.18
C GLY A 174 -12.03 2.76 -4.24
N ALA A 175 -11.56 2.25 -3.09
CA ALA A 175 -10.92 0.93 -3.00
C ALA A 175 -11.81 -0.21 -3.55
N TRP A 176 -13.12 -0.15 -3.25
CA TRP A 176 -14.08 -1.10 -3.80
C TRP A 176 -14.21 -1.01 -5.32
N ASN A 177 -14.32 0.20 -5.86
CA ASN A 177 -14.43 0.41 -7.30
C ASN A 177 -13.17 -0.03 -8.04
N ASP A 178 -11.99 0.30 -7.51
CA ASP A 178 -10.69 -0.11 -8.05
C ASP A 178 -10.57 -1.65 -8.07
N ALA A 179 -10.94 -2.31 -6.97
CA ALA A 179 -10.94 -3.77 -6.88
C ALA A 179 -11.91 -4.41 -7.91
N LYS A 180 -13.12 -3.82 -8.05
CA LYS A 180 -14.10 -4.28 -9.03
C LYS A 180 -13.61 -4.09 -10.46
N GLN A 181 -13.04 -2.94 -10.78
CA GLN A 181 -12.47 -2.67 -12.09
C GLN A 181 -11.39 -3.70 -12.45
N LEU A 182 -10.48 -4.01 -11.52
CA LEU A 182 -9.45 -5.01 -11.78
C LEU A 182 -10.03 -6.42 -12.01
N ARG A 183 -11.09 -6.77 -11.30
CA ARG A 183 -11.80 -8.04 -11.57
C ARG A 183 -12.39 -8.08 -12.98
N ASP A 184 -12.97 -6.97 -13.42
CA ASP A 184 -13.53 -6.85 -14.78
C ASP A 184 -12.40 -6.90 -15.83
N GLU A 185 -11.17 -6.48 -15.48
CA GLU A 185 -9.94 -6.62 -16.28
C GLU A 185 -9.34 -8.05 -16.24
N GLY A 186 -9.88 -8.96 -15.42
CA GLY A 186 -9.46 -10.37 -15.33
C GLY A 186 -8.53 -10.72 -14.17
N ALA A 187 -8.23 -9.80 -13.24
CA ALA A 187 -7.48 -10.10 -12.03
C ALA A 187 -8.38 -10.78 -10.98
N ASP A 188 -7.85 -11.78 -10.25
CA ASP A 188 -8.59 -12.44 -9.15
C ASP A 188 -8.52 -11.60 -7.87
N VAL A 189 -9.30 -10.52 -7.77
CA VAL A 189 -9.43 -9.72 -6.54
C VAL A 189 -10.61 -10.24 -5.72
N ARG A 190 -10.33 -10.77 -4.52
CA ARG A 190 -11.29 -11.54 -3.72
C ARG A 190 -11.98 -10.74 -2.63
N ALA A 191 -11.33 -9.72 -2.05
CA ALA A 191 -11.88 -9.00 -0.92
C ALA A 191 -11.40 -7.54 -0.87
N VAL A 192 -12.21 -6.71 -0.23
CA VAL A 192 -11.85 -5.39 0.27
C VAL A 192 -12.22 -5.33 1.74
N THR A 193 -11.22 -5.17 2.60
CA THR A 193 -11.40 -5.11 4.06
C THR A 193 -11.43 -3.66 4.51
N ALA A 194 -12.55 -3.22 5.04
CA ALA A 194 -12.63 -1.92 5.70
C ALA A 194 -11.93 -2.00 7.07
N TRP A 195 -10.89 -1.21 7.25
CA TRP A 195 -10.15 -1.10 8.50
C TRP A 195 -10.56 0.18 9.22
N SER A 196 -10.84 0.22 10.52
CA SER A 196 -10.98 -0.92 11.42
C SER A 196 -12.45 -1.13 11.78
N LEU A 197 -12.80 -2.33 12.27
CA LEU A 197 -14.17 -2.64 12.71
C LEU A 197 -14.58 -1.75 13.87
N LEU A 198 -13.75 -1.63 14.89
CA LEU A 198 -13.97 -0.79 16.07
C LEU A 198 -13.04 0.42 16.02
N GLY A 199 -13.47 1.53 16.59
CA GLY A 199 -12.58 2.68 16.78
C GLY A 199 -11.51 2.42 17.83
N SER A 200 -10.44 3.17 17.76
CA SER A 200 -9.30 3.08 18.66
C SER A 200 -8.86 4.44 19.20
N PHE A 201 -8.27 4.42 20.40
CA PHE A 201 -7.62 5.58 20.98
C PHE A 201 -6.12 5.59 20.63
N ASN A 202 -5.58 6.79 20.47
CA ASN A 202 -4.14 7.05 20.33
C ASN A 202 -3.44 6.31 19.17
N TRP A 203 -4.19 5.92 18.13
CA TRP A 203 -3.61 5.34 16.92
C TRP A 203 -2.72 6.34 16.18
N ASN A 204 -3.02 7.63 16.25
CA ASN A 204 -2.21 8.72 15.71
C ASN A 204 -0.78 8.78 16.29
N SER A 205 -0.56 8.23 17.49
CA SER A 205 0.76 8.08 18.12
C SER A 205 1.24 6.61 18.16
N LEU A 206 0.62 5.71 17.39
CA LEU A 206 0.89 4.26 17.41
C LEU A 206 0.83 3.68 18.84
N VAL A 207 -0.11 4.17 19.65
CA VAL A 207 -0.31 3.84 21.07
C VAL A 207 0.93 4.01 21.96
N THR A 208 1.89 4.81 21.52
CA THR A 208 3.11 5.09 22.30
C THR A 208 2.93 6.22 23.32
N ARG A 209 1.89 7.03 23.12
CA ARG A 209 1.54 8.17 24.01
C ARG A 209 0.04 8.26 24.14
N ASP A 210 -0.42 8.61 25.36
CA ASP A 210 -1.83 8.93 25.60
C ASP A 210 -2.11 10.39 25.24
N GLU A 211 -2.74 10.59 24.10
CA GLU A 211 -3.13 11.92 23.60
C GLU A 211 -4.66 12.09 23.63
N ASN A 212 -5.39 11.09 24.15
CA ASN A 212 -6.86 11.03 24.15
C ASN A 212 -7.46 11.29 22.76
N SER A 213 -6.71 10.95 21.72
CA SER A 213 -7.13 11.07 20.33
C SER A 213 -7.90 9.82 19.93
N TYR A 214 -9.16 9.96 19.54
CA TYR A 214 -10.01 8.85 19.14
C TYR A 214 -10.28 8.86 17.65
N GLU A 215 -9.96 7.77 17.00
CA GLU A 215 -10.29 7.50 15.61
C GLU A 215 -11.39 6.46 15.52
N SER A 216 -12.54 6.82 14.97
CA SER A 216 -13.69 5.91 14.90
C SER A 216 -13.59 4.97 13.71
N GLY A 217 -13.82 3.69 13.95
CA GLY A 217 -13.93 2.65 12.93
C GLY A 217 -15.31 2.60 12.26
N ILE A 218 -15.67 1.41 11.76
CA ILE A 218 -17.01 1.08 11.27
C ILE A 218 -18.03 1.29 12.38
N PHE A 219 -17.66 0.91 13.61
CA PHE A 219 -18.45 1.15 14.82
C PHE A 219 -17.70 2.09 15.75
N ASP A 220 -18.44 3.02 16.33
CA ASP A 220 -17.98 3.93 17.38
C ASP A 220 -18.20 3.26 18.75
N VAL A 221 -17.13 3.14 19.53
CA VAL A 221 -17.11 2.45 20.83
C VAL A 221 -16.92 3.38 22.03
N ARG A 222 -16.96 4.71 21.85
CA ARG A 222 -16.75 5.68 22.94
C ARG A 222 -17.88 5.72 23.96
N GLY A 223 -19.07 5.34 23.56
CA GLY A 223 -20.24 5.33 24.45
C GLY A 223 -20.47 3.98 25.11
N PRO A 224 -21.40 3.91 26.07
CA PRO A 224 -21.76 2.65 26.72
C PRO A 224 -22.39 1.62 25.76
N GLN A 225 -22.85 2.08 24.60
CA GLN A 225 -23.40 1.23 23.53
C GLN A 225 -22.60 1.46 22.25
N ILE A 226 -22.25 0.36 21.59
CA ILE A 226 -21.59 0.39 20.28
C ILE A 226 -22.56 0.97 19.24
N ARG A 227 -22.13 1.98 18.51
CA ARG A 227 -22.94 2.66 17.49
C ARG A 227 -22.40 2.42 16.09
N PRO A 228 -23.24 1.96 15.12
CA PRO A 228 -22.85 1.90 13.74
C PRO A 228 -22.62 3.32 13.19
N THR A 229 -21.53 3.50 12.45
CA THR A 229 -21.22 4.75 11.74
C THR A 229 -21.76 4.69 10.30
N ALA A 230 -21.60 5.77 9.53
CA ALA A 230 -21.94 5.77 8.11
C ALA A 230 -21.15 4.73 7.30
N LEU A 231 -19.91 4.37 7.75
CA LEU A 231 -19.15 3.28 7.15
C LEU A 231 -19.86 1.93 7.29
N ALA A 232 -20.55 1.65 8.40
CA ALA A 232 -21.29 0.39 8.58
C ALA A 232 -22.41 0.25 7.55
N LYS A 233 -23.07 1.36 7.22
CA LYS A 233 -24.10 1.39 6.16
C LYS A 233 -23.46 1.16 4.80
N LEU A 234 -22.38 1.87 4.49
CA LEU A 234 -21.64 1.72 3.23
C LEU A 234 -21.14 0.27 3.04
N CYS A 235 -20.49 -0.31 4.06
CA CYS A 235 -20.03 -1.71 3.99
C CYS A 235 -21.17 -2.67 3.67
N ARG A 236 -22.35 -2.48 4.29
CA ARG A 236 -23.51 -3.33 4.03
C ARG A 236 -24.03 -3.17 2.59
N GLU A 237 -24.12 -1.92 2.10
CA GLU A 237 -24.56 -1.64 0.73
C GLU A 237 -23.60 -2.29 -0.29
N LEU A 238 -22.28 -2.14 -0.11
CA LEU A 238 -21.26 -2.75 -0.96
C LEU A 238 -21.31 -4.29 -0.91
N ALA A 239 -21.38 -4.88 0.29
CA ALA A 239 -21.43 -6.34 0.46
C ALA A 239 -22.68 -6.98 -0.16
N GLN A 240 -23.76 -6.23 -0.31
CA GLN A 240 -24.99 -6.66 -0.98
C GLN A 240 -25.00 -6.36 -2.49
N ASN A 241 -23.88 -5.91 -3.05
CA ASN A 241 -23.77 -5.43 -4.42
C ASN A 241 -24.77 -4.30 -4.75
N GLY A 242 -25.18 -3.56 -3.73
CA GLY A 242 -26.05 -2.40 -3.88
C GLY A 242 -25.30 -1.19 -4.42
N ALA A 243 -26.05 -0.25 -5.00
CA ALA A 243 -25.50 1.07 -5.32
C ALA A 243 -25.45 1.91 -4.03
N PRO A 244 -24.26 2.36 -3.59
CA PRO A 244 -24.15 3.20 -2.39
C PRO A 244 -24.91 4.51 -2.55
N SER A 245 -25.72 4.86 -1.53
CA SER A 245 -26.66 5.98 -1.63
C SER A 245 -26.18 7.26 -0.94
N HIS A 246 -25.02 7.23 -0.26
CA HIS A 246 -24.55 8.38 0.52
C HIS A 246 -24.13 9.54 -0.41
N PRO A 247 -24.69 10.76 -0.28
CA PRO A 247 -24.48 11.86 -1.22
C PRO A 247 -23.02 12.33 -1.28
N VAL A 248 -22.23 12.11 -0.25
CA VAL A 248 -20.80 12.46 -0.20
C VAL A 248 -19.97 11.72 -1.25
N LEU A 249 -20.43 10.57 -1.72
CA LEU A 249 -19.74 9.75 -2.72
C LEU A 249 -19.77 10.34 -4.13
N ALA A 250 -20.66 11.30 -4.37
CA ALA A 250 -20.70 12.04 -5.65
C ALA A 250 -19.51 13.01 -5.82
N GLN A 251 -18.75 13.27 -4.77
CA GLN A 251 -17.60 14.17 -4.80
C GLN A 251 -16.30 13.41 -4.69
N SER A 252 -15.25 13.92 -5.35
CA SER A 252 -13.90 13.36 -5.27
C SER A 252 -13.32 13.48 -3.87
N GLY A 253 -12.58 12.47 -3.44
CA GLY A 253 -11.75 12.53 -2.24
C GLY A 253 -10.62 13.56 -2.38
N TRP A 254 -10.08 14.03 -1.25
CA TRP A 254 -9.06 15.09 -1.25
C TRP A 254 -7.83 14.70 -2.09
N TRP A 255 -7.47 13.40 -2.13
CA TRP A 255 -6.34 12.87 -2.92
C TRP A 255 -6.50 12.98 -4.44
N ASN A 256 -7.70 13.31 -4.91
CA ASN A 256 -8.00 13.56 -6.32
C ASN A 256 -8.32 15.02 -6.63
N ARG A 257 -8.30 15.92 -5.62
CA ARG A 257 -8.63 17.34 -5.83
C ARG A 257 -7.39 18.13 -6.24
N PRO A 258 -7.49 19.14 -7.13
CA PRO A 258 -6.33 19.90 -7.58
C PRO A 258 -5.50 20.55 -6.45
N HIS A 259 -6.16 21.05 -5.40
CA HIS A 259 -5.48 21.70 -4.27
C HIS A 259 -4.66 20.76 -3.38
N ARG A 260 -4.68 19.44 -3.61
CA ARG A 260 -3.77 18.50 -2.97
C ARG A 260 -2.32 18.67 -3.42
N LEU A 261 -2.11 19.24 -4.62
CA LEU A 261 -0.78 19.48 -5.17
C LEU A 261 -0.15 20.68 -4.47
N ILE A 262 0.61 20.41 -3.42
CA ILE A 262 1.33 21.43 -2.66
C ILE A 262 2.64 21.81 -3.36
N TYR A 263 3.22 20.86 -4.12
CA TYR A 263 4.48 21.02 -4.87
C TYR A 263 4.26 20.71 -6.37
N PRO A 264 3.41 21.48 -7.09
CA PRO A 264 2.86 21.07 -8.39
C PRO A 264 3.83 21.13 -9.56
N PHE A 265 5.03 21.69 -9.42
CA PHE A 265 5.87 22.06 -10.55
C PHE A 265 7.26 21.43 -10.56
N CYS A 266 7.43 20.27 -9.93
CA CYS A 266 8.68 19.53 -9.96
C CYS A 266 9.02 18.94 -11.36
N PHE A 267 8.08 19.01 -12.33
CA PHE A 267 8.29 18.52 -13.70
C PHE A 267 7.75 19.47 -14.75
N SER A 268 8.51 19.64 -15.84
CA SER A 268 7.97 20.21 -17.06
C SER A 268 6.92 19.27 -17.68
N SER A 269 6.01 19.81 -18.50
CA SER A 269 5.00 19.04 -19.23
C SER A 269 5.60 17.94 -20.12
N ASP A 270 6.81 18.13 -20.64
CA ASP A 270 7.52 17.17 -21.48
C ASP A 270 8.10 16.00 -20.68
N GLU A 271 8.58 16.23 -19.48
CA GLU A 271 9.04 15.17 -18.56
C GLU A 271 7.89 14.30 -18.04
N ARG A 272 6.70 14.88 -17.87
CA ARG A 272 5.46 14.14 -17.56
C ARG A 272 5.08 13.17 -18.68
N ARG A 273 5.16 13.60 -19.95
CA ARG A 273 4.87 12.77 -21.13
C ARG A 273 5.82 11.59 -21.27
N GLN A 274 7.12 11.81 -21.12
CA GLN A 274 8.13 10.76 -21.22
C GLN A 274 8.01 9.69 -20.12
N ARG A 275 7.48 10.02 -18.93
CA ARG A 275 7.25 9.08 -17.84
C ARG A 275 6.02 8.22 -18.06
N SER A 276 4.92 8.82 -18.55
CA SER A 276 3.72 8.08 -18.92
C SER A 276 4.02 7.01 -19.99
N GLU A 277 4.88 7.32 -20.95
CA GLU A 277 5.28 6.37 -22.01
C GLU A 277 6.18 5.24 -21.48
N LYS A 278 7.06 5.52 -20.51
CA LYS A 278 7.94 4.50 -19.89
C LYS A 278 7.23 3.60 -18.87
N SER A 279 6.18 4.08 -18.21
CA SER A 279 5.41 3.28 -17.26
C SER A 279 4.53 2.21 -17.93
N HIS A 280 4.30 2.31 -19.24
CA HIS A 280 3.52 1.35 -20.04
C HIS A 280 4.38 0.31 -20.76
N SER A 281 5.71 0.34 -20.58
CA SER A 281 6.66 -0.55 -21.27
C SER A 281 7.28 -1.62 -20.36
N TRP A 282 6.67 -1.93 -19.20
CA TRP A 282 7.14 -2.99 -18.29
C TRP A 282 6.00 -3.94 -17.90
#